data_acf5af3364941fc6e510fbaa1e374b45
#
_entry.id   acf5af3364941fc6e510fbaa1e374b45
#
_cell.length_a   1.000
_cell.length_b   1.000
_cell.length_c   1.000
_cell.angle_alpha   90.00
_cell.angle_beta   90.00
_cell.angle_gamma   90.00
#
_symmetry.space_group_name_H-M   'P 1'
#
loop_
_entity.id
_entity.type
_entity.pdbx_description
1 polymer ?
#
loop_
_entity_poly.entity_id
_entity_poly.type
_entity_poly.pdbx_seq_one_letter_code
_entity_poly.pdbx_strand_id
1 'polypeptide(L)'
;CIRDRRILIQGKNGSGKSSLLKLLLKYPIEHTGTVTSGSGLVISYVPQDTSHLKGTLTEFAKVHKIDESLFKAILRKMDFERVQFEKDMKDFSAGQKKKVLIAKSLCEPAHLYVWDEPLNYIDVYSRIQIEQLIRQFSPAMLLVEHDVTFQKEIDAKVITL
;
A
#
# COMPACT_ATOMS: atom_id res chain seq x y z
N CYS A 1 0.54 20.81 8.10
CA CYS A 1 -0.36 20.14 7.17
C CYS A 1 0.47 19.26 6.23
N ILE A 2 0.28 17.93 6.29
CA ILE A 2 1.04 16.98 5.46
C ILE A 2 0.25 16.73 4.16
N ARG A 3 -0.19 17.79 3.49
CA ARG A 3 -0.64 17.64 2.12
C ARG A 3 0.62 17.52 1.25
N ASP A 4 0.64 16.52 0.37
CA ASP A 4 1.68 16.27 -0.64
C ASP A 4 3.05 15.82 -0.11
N ARG A 5 3.12 15.17 1.05
CA ARG A 5 4.37 14.63 1.58
C ARG A 5 4.36 13.11 1.56
N ARG A 6 5.38 12.54 0.96
CA ARG A 6 5.70 11.13 1.04
C ARG A 6 6.83 10.95 2.04
N ILE A 7 6.57 10.15 3.07
CA ILE A 7 7.54 9.85 4.13
C ILE A 7 7.88 8.37 4.02
N LEU A 8 9.16 8.07 3.98
CA LEU A 8 9.68 6.71 3.95
C LEU A 8 10.41 6.44 5.25
N ILE A 9 9.95 5.42 5.97
CA ILE A 9 10.56 4.96 7.21
C ILE A 9 11.57 3.87 6.88
N GLN A 10 12.82 4.10 7.26
CA GLN A 10 13.90 3.11 7.17
C GLN A 10 14.39 2.73 8.56
N GLY A 11 15.05 1.60 8.67
CA GLY A 11 15.65 1.13 9.91
C GLY A 11 15.94 -0.37 9.86
N LYS A 12 16.79 -0.85 10.76
CA LYS A 12 17.12 -2.27 10.86
C LYS A 12 15.88 -3.12 11.16
N ASN A 13 15.93 -4.41 10.84
CA ASN A 13 14.88 -5.33 11.28
C ASN A 13 14.78 -5.30 12.80
N GLY A 14 13.55 -5.20 13.32
CA GLY A 14 13.31 -5.06 14.76
C GLY A 14 13.40 -3.62 15.31
N SER A 15 13.65 -2.59 14.49
CA SER A 15 13.71 -1.19 14.96
C SER A 15 12.34 -0.58 15.30
N GLY A 16 11.25 -1.34 15.17
CA GLY A 16 9.92 -0.86 15.55
C GLY A 16 9.09 -0.26 14.41
N LYS A 17 9.52 -0.34 13.15
CA LYS A 17 8.79 0.21 12.00
C LYS A 17 7.34 -0.26 11.94
N SER A 18 7.11 -1.56 11.96
CA SER A 18 5.75 -2.14 11.94
C SER A 18 4.94 -1.82 13.20
N SER A 19 5.61 -1.67 14.37
CA SER A 19 4.95 -1.23 15.61
C SER A 19 4.48 0.22 15.46
N LEU A 20 5.29 1.09 14.90
CA LEU A 20 4.90 2.47 14.60
C LEU A 20 3.70 2.53 13.67
N LEU A 21 3.69 1.73 12.59
CA LEU A 21 2.52 1.65 11.68
C LEU A 21 1.28 1.15 12.42
N LYS A 22 1.40 0.11 13.26
CA LYS A 22 0.28 -0.40 14.07
C LYS A 22 -0.29 0.67 15.01
N LEU A 23 0.56 1.46 15.64
CA LEU A 23 0.12 2.59 16.48
C LEU A 23 -0.69 3.62 15.68
N LEU A 24 -0.22 4.01 14.50
CA LEU A 24 -0.93 4.93 13.62
C LEU A 24 -2.27 4.38 13.16
N LEU A 25 -2.36 3.07 12.96
CA LEU A 25 -3.58 2.34 12.59
C LEU A 25 -4.49 2.06 13.80
N LYS A 26 -4.11 2.54 15.00
CA LYS A 26 -4.84 2.35 16.27
C LYS A 26 -4.98 0.90 16.73
N TYR A 27 -4.02 0.04 16.35
CA TYR A 27 -3.95 -1.29 16.94
C TYR A 27 -3.55 -1.20 18.41
N PRO A 28 -4.12 -2.04 19.30
CA PRO A 28 -3.78 -2.08 20.72
C PRO A 28 -2.38 -2.69 20.92
N ILE A 29 -1.35 -1.86 21.01
CA ILE A 29 0.01 -2.26 21.33
C ILE A 29 0.53 -1.45 22.51
N GLU A 30 1.34 -2.06 23.36
CA GLU A 30 2.00 -1.39 24.47
C GLU A 30 2.98 -0.33 23.94
N HIS A 31 2.87 0.88 24.43
CA HIS A 31 3.74 1.99 24.06
C HIS A 31 3.82 3.04 25.17
N THR A 32 4.86 3.83 25.16
CA THR A 32 5.00 5.03 25.98
C THR A 32 4.79 6.27 25.13
N GLY A 33 4.28 7.33 25.72
CA GLY A 33 3.98 8.58 25.03
C GLY A 33 2.54 8.64 24.50
N THR A 34 2.24 9.65 23.69
CA THR A 34 0.89 9.93 23.19
C THR A 34 0.87 9.95 21.67
N VAL A 35 -0.07 9.22 21.08
CA VAL A 35 -0.36 9.28 19.65
C VAL A 35 -1.69 9.99 19.45
N THR A 36 -1.66 11.13 18.76
CA THR A 36 -2.87 11.88 18.40
C THR A 36 -3.12 11.82 16.91
N SER A 37 -4.35 11.56 16.51
CA SER A 37 -4.78 11.63 15.11
C SER A 37 -5.98 12.58 15.00
N GLY A 38 -6.05 13.30 13.89
CA GLY A 38 -7.21 14.15 13.59
C GLY A 38 -8.51 13.35 13.56
N SER A 39 -9.60 13.98 13.97
CA SER A 39 -10.93 13.38 13.84
C SER A 39 -11.29 13.20 12.37
N GLY A 40 -11.86 12.04 12.02
CA GLY A 40 -12.28 11.74 10.65
C GLY A 40 -11.13 11.38 9.70
N LEU A 41 -9.90 11.12 10.20
CA LEU A 41 -8.79 10.67 9.38
C LEU A 41 -9.09 9.28 8.81
N VAL A 42 -9.18 9.20 7.47
CA VAL A 42 -9.32 7.94 6.73
C VAL A 42 -7.95 7.49 6.27
N ILE A 43 -7.56 6.27 6.67
CA ILE A 43 -6.26 5.68 6.32
C ILE A 43 -6.52 4.47 5.43
N SER A 44 -5.84 4.42 4.27
CA SER A 44 -5.74 3.23 3.44
C SER A 44 -4.46 2.48 3.78
N TYR A 45 -4.56 1.19 4.06
CA TYR A 45 -3.43 0.38 4.51
C TYR A 45 -3.13 -0.79 3.57
N VAL A 46 -1.87 -0.93 3.21
CA VAL A 46 -1.33 -2.11 2.53
C VAL A 46 -0.42 -2.85 3.50
N PRO A 47 -0.87 -4.00 4.04
CA PRO A 47 -0.08 -4.81 4.95
C PRO A 47 1.05 -5.56 4.25
N GLN A 48 2.04 -6.00 5.02
CA GLN A 48 3.07 -6.91 4.55
C GLN A 48 2.48 -8.29 4.22
N ASP A 49 1.62 -8.81 5.09
CA ASP A 49 0.95 -10.11 4.89
C ASP A 49 -0.22 -10.00 3.90
N THR A 50 -0.22 -10.91 2.93
CA THR A 50 -1.25 -11.02 1.87
C THR A 50 -2.00 -12.34 1.91
N SER A 51 -1.77 -13.20 2.92
CA SER A 51 -2.30 -14.57 3.01
C SER A 51 -3.82 -14.64 3.13
N HIS A 52 -4.44 -13.57 3.62
CA HIS A 52 -5.88 -13.47 3.83
C HIS A 52 -6.70 -13.30 2.53
N LEU A 53 -6.04 -13.02 1.39
CA LEU A 53 -6.73 -12.77 0.12
C LEU A 53 -7.28 -14.06 -0.49
N LYS A 54 -8.59 -14.06 -0.73
CA LYS A 54 -9.36 -15.16 -1.36
C LYS A 54 -10.58 -14.61 -2.07
N GLY A 55 -11.18 -15.43 -2.94
CA GLY A 55 -12.34 -15.05 -3.75
C GLY A 55 -11.94 -14.33 -5.04
N THR A 56 -12.91 -13.87 -5.78
CA THR A 56 -12.70 -13.18 -7.06
C THR A 56 -12.39 -11.71 -6.87
N LEU A 57 -11.69 -11.11 -7.84
CA LEU A 57 -11.40 -9.67 -7.84
C LEU A 57 -12.67 -8.80 -7.84
N THR A 58 -13.74 -9.27 -8.49
CA THR A 58 -15.04 -8.60 -8.52
C THR A 58 -15.71 -8.58 -7.16
N GLU A 59 -15.72 -9.73 -6.44
CA GLU A 59 -16.23 -9.81 -5.07
C GLU A 59 -15.42 -8.93 -4.13
N PHE A 60 -14.10 -8.95 -4.27
CA PHE A 60 -13.19 -8.13 -3.48
C PHE A 60 -13.48 -6.63 -3.66
N ALA A 61 -13.65 -6.17 -4.90
CA ALA A 61 -14.00 -4.77 -5.17
C ALA A 61 -15.34 -4.38 -4.52
N LYS A 62 -16.35 -5.24 -4.59
CA LYS A 62 -17.67 -5.02 -3.95
C LYS A 62 -17.57 -4.93 -2.43
N VAL A 63 -16.85 -5.88 -1.79
CA VAL A 63 -16.66 -5.90 -0.32
C VAL A 63 -15.97 -4.63 0.16
N HIS A 64 -14.96 -4.16 -0.57
CA HIS A 64 -14.22 -2.95 -0.23
C HIS A 64 -14.87 -1.66 -0.74
N LYS A 65 -16.01 -1.73 -1.44
CA LYS A 65 -16.77 -0.58 -1.98
C LYS A 65 -15.91 0.32 -2.87
N ILE A 66 -15.02 -0.26 -3.65
CA ILE A 66 -14.18 0.44 -4.62
C ILE A 66 -14.74 0.28 -6.03
N ASP A 67 -14.42 1.24 -6.91
CA ASP A 67 -14.81 1.16 -8.32
C ASP A 67 -14.07 0.00 -9.01
N GLU A 68 -14.84 -1.00 -9.46
CA GLU A 68 -14.31 -2.21 -10.09
C GLU A 68 -13.57 -1.92 -11.40
N SER A 69 -14.05 -0.94 -12.17
CA SER A 69 -13.45 -0.58 -13.47
C SER A 69 -12.09 0.06 -13.27
N LEU A 70 -11.99 1.02 -12.34
CA LEU A 70 -10.74 1.66 -11.94
C LEU A 70 -9.76 0.63 -11.36
N PHE A 71 -10.24 -0.22 -10.46
CA PHE A 71 -9.44 -1.27 -9.84
C PHE A 71 -8.81 -2.21 -10.87
N LYS A 72 -9.63 -2.71 -11.80
CA LYS A 72 -9.15 -3.57 -12.90
C LYS A 72 -8.21 -2.82 -13.86
N ALA A 73 -8.45 -1.53 -14.11
CA ALA A 73 -7.57 -0.70 -14.95
C ALA A 73 -6.19 -0.53 -14.31
N ILE A 74 -6.11 -0.30 -13.00
CA ILE A 74 -4.84 -0.21 -12.26
C ILE A 74 -4.11 -1.56 -12.29
N LEU A 75 -4.81 -2.68 -12.07
CA LEU A 75 -4.22 -4.01 -12.16
C LEU A 75 -3.63 -4.29 -13.55
N ARG A 76 -4.33 -3.92 -14.63
CA ARG A 76 -3.80 -4.05 -16.00
C ARG A 76 -2.52 -3.23 -16.21
N LYS A 77 -2.44 -2.02 -15.66
CA LYS A 77 -1.19 -1.24 -15.70
C LYS A 77 -0.03 -1.95 -14.99
N MET A 78 -0.32 -2.75 -13.97
CA MET A 78 0.65 -3.57 -13.25
C MET A 78 0.81 -4.98 -13.83
N ASP A 79 0.56 -5.14 -15.13
CA ASP A 79 0.78 -6.39 -15.88
C ASP A 79 -0.08 -7.57 -15.40
N PHE A 80 -1.35 -7.29 -15.05
CA PHE A 80 -2.35 -8.34 -14.84
C PHE A 80 -2.93 -8.79 -16.17
N GLU A 81 -2.70 -10.04 -16.54
CA GLU A 81 -3.25 -10.65 -17.73
C GLU A 81 -4.74 -10.96 -17.57
N ARG A 82 -5.44 -11.07 -18.71
CA ARG A 82 -6.88 -11.33 -18.73
C ARG A 82 -7.29 -12.57 -17.92
N VAL A 83 -6.52 -13.64 -18.03
CA VAL A 83 -6.78 -14.91 -17.34
C VAL A 83 -6.76 -14.77 -15.81
N GLN A 84 -6.01 -13.81 -15.28
CA GLN A 84 -5.91 -13.59 -13.83
C GLN A 84 -7.19 -12.97 -13.25
N PHE A 85 -7.97 -12.24 -14.05
CA PHE A 85 -9.22 -11.64 -13.60
C PHE A 85 -10.34 -12.67 -13.37
N GLU A 86 -10.17 -13.89 -13.85
CA GLU A 86 -11.12 -14.99 -13.73
C GLU A 86 -10.75 -15.97 -12.61
N LYS A 87 -9.53 -15.84 -12.04
CA LYS A 87 -9.01 -16.74 -11.00
C LYS A 87 -9.41 -16.29 -9.59
N ASP A 88 -9.43 -17.24 -8.68
CA ASP A 88 -9.49 -16.96 -7.24
C ASP A 88 -8.15 -16.42 -6.75
N MET A 89 -8.19 -15.36 -5.92
CA MET A 89 -6.99 -14.74 -5.37
C MET A 89 -6.17 -15.67 -4.47
N LYS A 90 -6.76 -16.77 -3.94
CA LYS A 90 -5.98 -17.78 -3.19
C LYS A 90 -4.86 -18.39 -4.05
N ASP A 91 -5.09 -18.50 -5.36
CA ASP A 91 -4.17 -19.11 -6.34
C ASP A 91 -3.16 -18.09 -6.90
N PHE A 92 -3.22 -16.83 -6.46
CA PHE A 92 -2.28 -15.80 -6.87
C PHE A 92 -0.92 -15.97 -6.19
N SER A 93 0.15 -15.62 -6.92
CA SER A 93 1.48 -15.47 -6.33
C SER A 93 1.51 -14.35 -5.29
N ALA A 94 2.53 -14.34 -4.44
CA ALA A 94 2.72 -13.28 -3.45
C ALA A 94 2.77 -11.88 -4.11
N GLY A 95 3.45 -11.75 -5.25
CA GLY A 95 3.51 -10.51 -6.01
C GLY A 95 2.15 -10.09 -6.58
N GLN A 96 1.38 -11.04 -7.13
CA GLN A 96 0.02 -10.76 -7.62
C GLN A 96 -0.90 -10.30 -6.49
N LYS A 97 -0.85 -10.95 -5.33
CA LYS A 97 -1.60 -10.54 -4.13
C LYS A 97 -1.20 -9.13 -3.66
N LYS A 98 0.09 -8.82 -3.68
CA LYS A 98 0.58 -7.48 -3.33
C LYS A 98 0.06 -6.42 -4.30
N LYS A 99 0.08 -6.68 -5.61
CA LYS A 99 -0.51 -5.80 -6.64
C LYS A 99 -2.00 -5.53 -6.39
N VAL A 100 -2.76 -6.56 -5.99
CA VAL A 100 -4.18 -6.43 -5.63
C VAL A 100 -4.37 -5.44 -4.48
N LEU A 101 -3.59 -5.57 -3.40
CA LEU A 101 -3.68 -4.67 -2.25
C LEU A 101 -3.27 -3.23 -2.59
N ILE A 102 -2.23 -3.05 -3.41
CA ILE A 102 -1.81 -1.73 -3.90
C ILE A 102 -2.91 -1.10 -4.76
N ALA A 103 -3.47 -1.85 -5.71
CA ALA A 103 -4.56 -1.36 -6.56
C ALA A 103 -5.80 -0.99 -5.74
N LYS A 104 -6.19 -1.83 -4.76
CA LYS A 104 -7.26 -1.52 -3.81
C LYS A 104 -6.98 -0.20 -3.08
N SER A 105 -5.79 -0.06 -2.51
CA SER A 105 -5.39 1.14 -1.78
C SER A 105 -5.50 2.40 -2.65
N LEU A 106 -5.03 2.35 -3.89
CA LEU A 106 -5.09 3.47 -4.83
C LEU A 106 -6.54 3.82 -5.28
N CYS A 107 -7.48 2.88 -5.15
CA CYS A 107 -8.91 3.12 -5.41
C CYS A 107 -9.66 3.70 -4.21
N GLU A 108 -9.10 3.62 -3.00
CA GLU A 108 -9.75 4.11 -1.78
C GLU A 108 -9.61 5.64 -1.64
N PRO A 109 -10.69 6.37 -1.35
CA PRO A 109 -10.61 7.79 -1.02
C PRO A 109 -10.05 7.94 0.41
N ALA A 110 -8.74 8.01 0.55
CA ALA A 110 -8.07 8.13 1.85
C ALA A 110 -7.33 9.48 2.00
N HIS A 111 -7.19 9.92 3.25
CA HIS A 111 -6.40 11.10 3.59
C HIS A 111 -4.91 10.77 3.77
N LEU A 112 -4.61 9.52 4.14
CA LEU A 112 -3.26 9.02 4.32
C LEU A 112 -3.17 7.56 3.83
N TYR A 113 -2.16 7.29 3.01
CA TYR A 113 -1.85 5.95 2.54
C TYR A 113 -0.66 5.41 3.32
N VAL A 114 -0.86 4.29 4.00
CA VAL A 114 0.18 3.63 4.81
C VAL A 114 0.51 2.29 4.18
N TRP A 115 1.73 2.12 3.68
CA TRP A 115 2.15 0.90 3.00
C TRP A 115 3.36 0.27 3.70
N ASP A 116 3.22 -1.01 4.05
CA ASP A 116 4.25 -1.79 4.72
C ASP A 116 4.92 -2.73 3.71
N GLU A 117 6.16 -2.42 3.35
CA GLU A 117 6.99 -3.13 2.36
C GLU A 117 6.22 -3.45 1.06
N PRO A 118 5.72 -2.43 0.37
CA PRO A 118 4.83 -2.62 -0.79
C PRO A 118 5.53 -3.28 -1.98
N LEU A 119 6.86 -3.14 -2.11
CA LEU A 119 7.60 -3.63 -3.28
C LEU A 119 8.08 -5.07 -3.15
N ASN A 120 7.88 -5.72 -2.00
CA ASN A 120 8.24 -7.13 -1.85
C ASN A 120 7.50 -7.99 -2.88
N TYR A 121 8.25 -8.80 -3.62
CA TYR A 121 7.76 -9.67 -4.70
C TYR A 121 7.18 -8.96 -5.92
N ILE A 122 7.33 -7.65 -6.04
CA ILE A 122 6.89 -6.86 -7.20
C ILE A 122 8.00 -6.85 -8.26
N ASP A 123 7.61 -7.15 -9.50
CA ASP A 123 8.51 -7.08 -10.66
C ASP A 123 8.83 -5.62 -11.03
N VAL A 124 9.94 -5.45 -11.76
CA VAL A 124 10.45 -4.12 -12.13
C VAL A 124 9.45 -3.30 -12.95
N TYR A 125 8.73 -3.94 -13.88
CA TYR A 125 7.75 -3.25 -14.71
C TYR A 125 6.60 -2.70 -13.86
N SER A 126 6.00 -3.55 -13.03
CA SER A 126 4.92 -3.15 -12.11
C SER A 126 5.36 -2.07 -11.12
N ARG A 127 6.60 -2.14 -10.66
CA ARG A 127 7.20 -1.11 -9.81
C ARG A 127 7.21 0.26 -10.50
N ILE A 128 7.68 0.34 -11.75
CA ILE A 128 7.68 1.59 -12.53
C ILE A 128 6.24 2.14 -12.66
N GLN A 129 5.26 1.28 -12.90
CA GLN A 129 3.86 1.69 -12.96
C GLN A 129 3.33 2.24 -11.64
N ILE A 130 3.71 1.62 -10.51
CA ILE A 130 3.35 2.09 -9.16
C ILE A 130 3.98 3.48 -8.90
N GLU A 131 5.26 3.67 -9.23
CA GLU A 131 5.95 4.96 -9.12
C GLU A 131 5.25 6.06 -9.93
N GLN A 132 4.85 5.76 -11.17
CA GLN A 132 4.10 6.68 -12.03
C GLN A 132 2.74 7.04 -11.44
N LEU A 133 2.00 6.06 -10.92
CA LEU A 133 0.71 6.29 -10.26
C LEU A 133 0.85 7.16 -9.03
N ILE A 134 1.85 6.90 -8.17
CA ILE A 134 2.12 7.72 -6.99
C ILE A 134 2.46 9.17 -7.39
N ARG A 135 3.26 9.37 -8.44
CA ARG A 135 3.59 10.71 -8.93
C ARG A 135 2.36 11.43 -9.50
N GLN A 136 1.54 10.72 -10.26
CA GLN A 136 0.35 11.30 -10.90
C GLN A 136 -0.70 11.74 -9.88
N PHE A 137 -0.98 10.91 -8.87
CA PHE A 137 -2.00 11.19 -7.86
C PHE A 137 -1.49 12.00 -6.67
N SER A 138 -0.17 12.06 -6.50
CA SER A 138 0.50 12.79 -5.41
C SER A 138 -0.13 12.59 -4.02
N PRO A 139 -0.41 11.35 -3.60
CA PRO A 139 -1.05 11.09 -2.32
C PRO A 139 -0.13 11.41 -1.14
N ALA A 140 -0.72 11.76 0.01
CA ALA A 140 0.02 11.79 1.27
C ALA A 140 0.29 10.36 1.72
N MET A 141 1.57 9.97 1.84
CA MET A 141 1.96 8.59 2.09
C MET A 141 2.94 8.45 3.23
N LEU A 142 2.80 7.35 3.96
CA LEU A 142 3.79 6.82 4.88
C LEU A 142 4.15 5.39 4.44
N LEU A 143 5.41 5.17 4.12
CA LEU A 143 5.89 3.91 3.58
C LEU A 143 6.99 3.34 4.48
N VAL A 144 6.98 2.03 4.68
CA VAL A 144 8.15 1.27 5.14
C VAL A 144 8.74 0.60 3.91
N GLU A 145 9.94 1.01 3.51
CA GLU A 145 10.61 0.46 2.33
C GLU A 145 12.12 0.70 2.45
N HIS A 146 12.91 -0.12 1.78
CA HIS A 146 14.36 -0.05 1.81
C HIS A 146 14.99 0.35 0.46
N ASP A 147 14.18 0.42 -0.59
CA ASP A 147 14.64 0.69 -1.93
C ASP A 147 14.92 2.18 -2.17
N VAL A 148 16.21 2.50 -2.33
CA VAL A 148 16.70 3.87 -2.53
C VAL A 148 16.25 4.46 -3.87
N THR A 149 16.10 3.64 -4.90
CA THR A 149 15.64 4.10 -6.22
C THR A 149 14.18 4.51 -6.14
N PHE A 150 13.34 3.65 -5.56
CA PHE A 150 11.93 3.95 -5.34
C PHE A 150 11.73 5.24 -4.53
N GLN A 151 12.52 5.42 -3.46
CA GLN A 151 12.50 6.63 -2.64
C GLN A 151 12.70 7.90 -3.48
N LYS A 152 13.73 7.88 -4.35
CA LYS A 152 14.05 9.02 -5.23
C LYS A 152 12.95 9.26 -6.26
N GLU A 153 12.44 8.18 -6.86
CA GLU A 153 11.43 8.24 -7.91
C GLU A 153 10.09 8.81 -7.40
N ILE A 154 9.74 8.57 -6.16
CA ILE A 154 8.51 9.12 -5.56
C ILE A 154 8.75 10.41 -4.75
N ASP A 155 9.97 10.96 -4.75
CA ASP A 155 10.34 12.16 -3.98
C ASP A 155 9.94 12.06 -2.49
N ALA A 156 10.35 10.96 -1.84
CA ALA A 156 10.01 10.69 -0.45
C ALA A 156 11.08 11.20 0.51
N LYS A 157 10.65 11.87 1.59
CA LYS A 157 11.54 12.21 2.71
C LYS A 157 11.80 10.99 3.58
N VAL A 158 13.06 10.67 3.84
CA VAL A 158 13.44 9.54 4.69
C VAL A 158 13.46 9.93 6.16
N ILE A 159 12.93 9.05 6.99
CA ILE A 159 13.09 9.05 8.45
C ILE A 159 13.71 7.72 8.84
N THR A 160 14.82 7.74 9.56
CA THR A 160 15.51 6.53 10.05
C THR A 160 15.18 6.31 11.52
N LEU A 161 14.76 5.05 11.86
CA LEU A 161 14.52 4.59 13.23
C LEU A 161 15.70 3.76 13.74
#